data_39110c5bf7c098db060c1e4883e1ba28
#
_entry.id   39110c5bf7c098db060c1e4883e1ba28
#
_cell.length_a   1.000
_cell.length_b   1.000
_cell.length_c   1.000
_cell.angle_alpha   90.00
_cell.angle_beta   90.00
_cell.angle_gamma   90.00
#
_symmetry.space_group_name_H-M   'P 1'
#
loop_
_entity.id
_entity.type
_entity.pdbx_description
1 polymer ?
#
loop_
_entity_poly.entity_id
_entity_poly.type
_entity_poly.pdbx_seq_one_letter_code
_entity_poly.pdbx_strand_id
1 'polypeptide(L)'
;MASKIDVHHHVYPPVYSQALQEVGGDPSGWFVPDWTVQADLDLANAVGIKKSILSVTAPGPSCVGDSSKALSLAQACNDYVSRLRDERPENYGFFLVLPSLFDTEACLKEIARGMDELHADGVVIYTRYGPDNTYLGHEAFLPIWKELNKRKAVVFVHPTHAVDKALVNSKLPQPMFDYPHETGRTAIDLIISGRLINNCADCKIILSHGGGTLPSLIGRVSGLLPFTQIGKEYTPSEIRSQARKFYYDTALSSDAATLKGLFEVADPTHVLFGSDFPNAPNDSIKYFTNLLKDAGRAVDVDVEDIYYKNAMKVFPGLK
;
A
#
# COMPACT_ATOMS: atom_id res chain seq x y z
N MET A 1 19.65 -17.32 -4.20
CA MET A 1 19.19 -15.91 -4.22
C MET A 1 19.01 -15.45 -2.78
N ALA A 2 19.21 -14.15 -2.49
CA ALA A 2 18.90 -13.62 -1.17
C ALA A 2 17.40 -13.75 -0.88
N SER A 3 17.05 -14.13 0.33
CA SER A 3 15.63 -14.24 0.77
C SER A 3 14.98 -12.87 0.77
N LYS A 4 13.72 -12.79 0.32
CA LYS A 4 12.93 -11.54 0.34
C LYS A 4 11.62 -11.76 1.08
N ILE A 5 11.16 -10.72 1.77
CA ILE A 5 9.79 -10.60 2.29
C ILE A 5 9.09 -9.53 1.45
N ASP A 6 8.06 -9.93 0.74
CA ASP A 6 7.32 -9.09 -0.17
C ASP A 6 6.11 -8.49 0.54
N VAL A 7 6.13 -7.18 0.76
CA VAL A 7 5.05 -6.47 1.48
C VAL A 7 4.04 -5.82 0.53
N HIS A 8 4.29 -5.87 -0.79
CA HIS A 8 3.39 -5.40 -1.82
C HIS A 8 3.12 -6.53 -2.81
N HIS A 9 2.21 -7.40 -2.44
CA HIS A 9 1.88 -8.62 -3.16
C HIS A 9 0.37 -8.84 -3.09
N HIS A 10 -0.27 -9.04 -4.25
CA HIS A 10 -1.71 -9.11 -4.32
C HIS A 10 -2.22 -10.52 -4.52
N VAL A 11 -3.45 -10.71 -4.12
CA VAL A 11 -4.24 -11.92 -4.29
C VAL A 11 -5.60 -11.55 -4.89
N TYR A 12 -6.11 -12.42 -5.74
CA TYR A 12 -7.44 -12.29 -6.33
C TYR A 12 -8.32 -13.44 -5.86
N PRO A 13 -8.99 -13.32 -4.69
CA PRO A 13 -10.00 -14.30 -4.29
C PRO A 13 -11.04 -14.47 -5.39
N PRO A 14 -11.51 -15.69 -5.70
CA PRO A 14 -12.48 -15.92 -6.78
C PRO A 14 -13.73 -15.04 -6.67
N VAL A 15 -14.20 -14.80 -5.44
CA VAL A 15 -15.36 -13.93 -5.17
C VAL A 15 -15.07 -12.48 -5.55
N TYR A 16 -13.83 -12.02 -5.39
CA TYR A 16 -13.42 -10.67 -5.78
C TYR A 16 -13.30 -10.52 -7.29
N SER A 17 -12.66 -11.50 -7.96
CA SER A 17 -12.58 -11.53 -9.42
C SER A 17 -13.97 -11.53 -10.07
N GLN A 18 -14.92 -12.31 -9.52
CA GLN A 18 -16.30 -12.31 -9.98
C GLN A 18 -16.96 -10.94 -9.77
N ALA A 19 -16.83 -10.33 -8.58
CA ALA A 19 -17.38 -9.02 -8.29
C ALA A 19 -16.85 -7.94 -9.24
N LEU A 20 -15.54 -7.96 -9.54
CA LEU A 20 -14.97 -7.04 -10.54
C LEU A 20 -15.57 -7.24 -11.93
N GLN A 21 -15.75 -8.47 -12.37
CA GLN A 21 -16.40 -8.75 -13.67
C GLN A 21 -17.83 -8.22 -13.72
N GLU A 22 -18.60 -8.43 -12.65
CA GLU A 22 -20.00 -7.97 -12.54
C GLU A 22 -20.14 -6.45 -12.60
N VAL A 23 -19.13 -5.68 -12.13
CA VAL A 23 -19.13 -4.21 -12.19
C VAL A 23 -18.41 -3.64 -13.41
N GLY A 24 -17.99 -4.49 -14.35
CA GLY A 24 -17.39 -4.06 -15.62
C GLY A 24 -15.86 -3.97 -15.60
N GLY A 25 -15.20 -4.58 -14.63
CA GLY A 25 -13.74 -4.64 -14.53
C GLY A 25 -13.15 -3.59 -13.59
N ASP A 26 -11.82 -3.44 -13.67
CA ASP A 26 -11.10 -2.45 -12.88
C ASP A 26 -11.32 -1.04 -13.47
N PRO A 27 -11.84 -0.07 -12.68
CA PRO A 27 -12.11 1.28 -13.15
C PRO A 27 -10.85 2.08 -13.52
N SER A 28 -9.65 1.61 -13.17
CA SER A 28 -8.37 2.20 -13.58
C SER A 28 -8.00 1.91 -15.04
N GLY A 29 -8.75 1.03 -15.70
CA GLY A 29 -8.43 0.53 -17.04
C GLY A 29 -7.38 -0.58 -17.06
N TRP A 30 -6.98 -1.11 -15.89
CA TRP A 30 -6.08 -2.25 -15.82
C TRP A 30 -6.84 -3.56 -16.06
N PHE A 31 -6.15 -4.57 -16.53
CA PHE A 31 -6.71 -5.91 -16.66
C PHE A 31 -6.81 -6.61 -15.30
N VAL A 32 -7.78 -7.49 -15.15
CA VAL A 32 -7.86 -8.39 -13.99
C VAL A 32 -6.99 -9.62 -14.29
N PRO A 33 -5.86 -9.79 -13.59
CA PRO A 33 -4.97 -10.92 -13.86
C PRO A 33 -5.56 -12.25 -13.37
N ASP A 34 -5.23 -13.32 -14.07
CA ASP A 34 -5.46 -14.67 -13.58
C ASP A 34 -4.47 -14.97 -12.45
N TRP A 35 -5.00 -15.12 -11.23
CA TRP A 35 -4.19 -15.45 -10.06
C TRP A 35 -4.40 -16.91 -9.66
N THR A 36 -3.30 -17.63 -9.43
CA THR A 36 -3.30 -18.97 -8.84
C THR A 36 -2.15 -19.11 -7.86
N VAL A 37 -2.31 -19.98 -6.84
CA VAL A 37 -1.25 -20.32 -5.89
C VAL A 37 0.01 -20.80 -6.63
N GLN A 38 -0.15 -21.57 -7.70
CA GLN A 38 1.00 -22.09 -8.44
C GLN A 38 1.78 -20.98 -9.15
N ALA A 39 1.07 -20.05 -9.83
CA ALA A 39 1.71 -18.92 -10.52
C ALA A 39 2.42 -17.98 -9.52
N ASP A 40 1.83 -17.78 -8.34
CA ASP A 40 2.40 -17.02 -7.23
C ASP A 40 3.71 -17.66 -6.74
N LEU A 41 3.70 -18.95 -6.40
CA LEU A 41 4.88 -19.68 -5.94
C LEU A 41 5.97 -19.75 -7.02
N ASP A 42 5.61 -19.88 -8.28
CA ASP A 42 6.56 -19.91 -9.40
C ASP A 42 7.30 -18.58 -9.52
N LEU A 43 6.58 -17.44 -9.43
CA LEU A 43 7.23 -16.14 -9.41
C LEU A 43 8.08 -15.97 -8.13
N ALA A 44 7.53 -16.28 -6.96
CA ALA A 44 8.24 -16.17 -5.70
C ALA A 44 9.58 -16.90 -5.75
N ASN A 45 9.59 -18.12 -6.26
CA ASN A 45 10.82 -18.90 -6.46
C ASN A 45 11.77 -18.24 -7.48
N ALA A 46 11.24 -17.71 -8.59
CA ALA A 46 12.04 -17.11 -9.65
C ALA A 46 12.80 -15.86 -9.19
N VAL A 47 12.22 -15.07 -8.26
CA VAL A 47 12.81 -13.81 -7.77
C VAL A 47 13.36 -13.91 -6.33
N GLY A 48 13.19 -15.05 -5.67
CA GLY A 48 13.72 -15.32 -4.32
C GLY A 48 12.86 -14.76 -3.19
N ILE A 49 11.56 -14.59 -3.39
CA ILE A 49 10.59 -14.28 -2.33
C ILE A 49 10.39 -15.53 -1.49
N LYS A 50 10.50 -15.40 -0.17
CA LYS A 50 10.25 -16.47 0.79
C LYS A 50 8.91 -16.31 1.48
N LYS A 51 8.48 -15.08 1.68
CA LYS A 51 7.20 -14.78 2.28
C LYS A 51 6.57 -13.57 1.62
N SER A 52 5.28 -13.65 1.30
CA SER A 52 4.48 -12.55 0.77
C SER A 52 3.40 -12.16 1.77
N ILE A 53 3.19 -10.85 1.97
CA ILE A 53 2.05 -10.33 2.72
C ILE A 53 0.95 -10.02 1.72
N LEU A 54 -0.02 -10.92 1.63
CA LEU A 54 -1.07 -10.86 0.62
C LEU A 54 -2.05 -9.71 0.90
N SER A 55 -2.41 -8.97 -0.13
CA SER A 55 -3.43 -7.91 -0.07
C SER A 55 -4.43 -8.04 -1.21
N VAL A 56 -5.71 -7.78 -0.95
CA VAL A 56 -6.68 -7.57 -2.04
C VAL A 56 -6.36 -6.22 -2.69
N THR A 57 -6.20 -6.21 -4.01
CA THR A 57 -5.83 -4.99 -4.75
C THR A 57 -6.99 -4.00 -4.88
N ALA A 58 -6.68 -2.76 -5.33
CA ALA A 58 -7.69 -1.78 -5.73
C ALA A 58 -8.60 -2.34 -6.87
N PRO A 59 -9.84 -1.85 -6.97
CA PRO A 59 -10.49 -0.82 -6.15
C PRO A 59 -11.02 -1.32 -4.80
N GLY A 60 -10.81 -2.60 -4.48
CA GLY A 60 -11.27 -3.21 -3.25
C GLY A 60 -12.78 -3.47 -3.19
N PRO A 61 -13.30 -3.94 -2.03
CA PRO A 61 -14.69 -4.35 -1.90
C PRO A 61 -15.73 -3.25 -2.15
N SER A 62 -15.33 -1.97 -2.01
CA SER A 62 -16.21 -0.83 -2.30
C SER A 62 -16.64 -0.72 -3.78
N CYS A 63 -16.02 -1.49 -4.68
CA CYS A 63 -16.37 -1.52 -6.11
C CYS A 63 -17.84 -1.91 -6.37
N VAL A 64 -18.44 -2.70 -5.49
CA VAL A 64 -19.85 -3.12 -5.65
C VAL A 64 -20.88 -2.04 -5.31
N GLY A 65 -20.45 -0.88 -4.80
CA GLY A 65 -21.29 0.31 -4.58
C GLY A 65 -22.27 0.23 -3.41
N ASP A 66 -22.77 -0.96 -3.05
CA ASP A 66 -23.67 -1.20 -1.93
C ASP A 66 -22.88 -1.55 -0.66
N SER A 67 -23.14 -0.84 0.46
CA SER A 67 -22.37 -1.01 1.70
C SER A 67 -22.46 -2.41 2.29
N SER A 68 -23.65 -3.03 2.26
CA SER A 68 -23.87 -4.39 2.79
C SER A 68 -23.14 -5.43 1.95
N LYS A 69 -23.21 -5.30 0.62
CA LYS A 69 -22.48 -6.17 -0.31
C LYS A 69 -20.97 -5.96 -0.18
N ALA A 70 -20.50 -4.71 -0.02
CA ALA A 70 -19.10 -4.40 0.17
C ALA A 70 -18.54 -5.03 1.47
N LEU A 71 -19.29 -4.98 2.58
CA LEU A 71 -18.91 -5.66 3.81
C LEU A 71 -18.84 -7.19 3.60
N SER A 72 -19.88 -7.78 3.00
CA SER A 72 -19.91 -9.22 2.73
C SER A 72 -18.76 -9.67 1.82
N LEU A 73 -18.43 -8.85 0.82
CA LEU A 73 -17.30 -9.11 -0.07
C LEU A 73 -15.95 -9.00 0.66
N ALA A 74 -15.78 -7.97 1.51
CA ALA A 74 -14.58 -7.83 2.34
C ALA A 74 -14.38 -9.05 3.24
N GLN A 75 -15.43 -9.49 3.94
CA GLN A 75 -15.38 -10.67 4.80
C GLN A 75 -15.03 -11.94 4.04
N ALA A 76 -15.68 -12.18 2.89
CA ALA A 76 -15.38 -13.35 2.07
C ALA A 76 -13.94 -13.35 1.53
N CYS A 77 -13.41 -12.19 1.16
CA CYS A 77 -12.00 -12.03 0.78
C CYS A 77 -11.06 -12.34 1.95
N ASN A 78 -11.32 -11.75 3.12
CA ASN A 78 -10.50 -11.95 4.31
C ASN A 78 -10.49 -13.42 4.77
N ASP A 79 -11.65 -14.08 4.73
CA ASP A 79 -11.76 -15.51 5.05
C ASP A 79 -10.98 -16.39 4.06
N TYR A 80 -11.00 -16.03 2.77
CA TYR A 80 -10.24 -16.74 1.75
C TYR A 80 -8.73 -16.60 2.00
N VAL A 81 -8.25 -15.38 2.22
CA VAL A 81 -6.82 -15.11 2.38
C VAL A 81 -6.29 -15.67 3.71
N SER A 82 -7.09 -15.59 4.78
CA SER A 82 -6.76 -16.20 6.07
C SER A 82 -6.57 -17.71 5.93
N ARG A 83 -7.51 -18.42 5.28
CA ARG A 83 -7.36 -19.86 5.00
C ARG A 83 -6.10 -20.17 4.19
N LEU A 84 -5.83 -19.38 3.16
CA LEU A 84 -4.64 -19.56 2.32
C LEU A 84 -3.35 -19.41 3.14
N ARG A 85 -3.29 -18.42 4.04
CA ARG A 85 -2.19 -18.24 4.98
C ARG A 85 -2.07 -19.45 5.93
N ASP A 86 -3.18 -19.95 6.47
CA ASP A 86 -3.18 -21.09 7.40
C ASP A 86 -2.73 -22.40 6.73
N GLU A 87 -3.05 -22.58 5.45
CA GLU A 87 -2.58 -23.70 4.65
C GLU A 87 -1.09 -23.61 4.29
N ARG A 88 -0.52 -22.39 4.23
CA ARG A 88 0.85 -22.12 3.79
C ARG A 88 1.52 -21.05 4.65
N PRO A 89 1.65 -21.25 5.95
CA PRO A 89 2.12 -20.23 6.88
C PRO A 89 3.57 -19.79 6.64
N GLU A 90 4.39 -20.65 6.03
CA GLU A 90 5.76 -20.30 5.65
C GLU A 90 5.84 -19.37 4.43
N ASN A 91 4.81 -19.37 3.56
CA ASN A 91 4.78 -18.57 2.34
C ASN A 91 4.02 -17.25 2.52
N TYR A 92 2.97 -17.23 3.35
CA TYR A 92 2.03 -16.13 3.39
C TYR A 92 1.82 -15.53 4.78
N GLY A 93 1.73 -14.22 4.80
CA GLY A 93 0.99 -13.39 5.74
C GLY A 93 -0.11 -12.66 4.98
N PHE A 94 -0.91 -11.80 5.62
CA PHE A 94 -1.92 -11.04 4.89
C PHE A 94 -2.32 -9.73 5.56
N PHE A 95 -2.70 -8.77 4.72
CA PHE A 95 -3.40 -7.57 5.10
C PHE A 95 -4.91 -7.78 4.99
N LEU A 96 -5.62 -7.42 6.05
CA LEU A 96 -7.06 -7.36 6.09
C LEU A 96 -7.57 -6.30 5.13
N VAL A 97 -8.52 -6.62 4.24
CA VAL A 97 -9.21 -5.61 3.44
C VAL A 97 -10.48 -5.14 4.13
N LEU A 98 -10.78 -3.85 4.02
CA LEU A 98 -11.97 -3.22 4.61
C LEU A 98 -13.02 -2.89 3.54
N PRO A 99 -14.31 -2.77 3.93
CA PRO A 99 -15.32 -2.14 3.09
C PRO A 99 -14.98 -0.64 2.89
N SER A 100 -15.91 0.15 2.38
CA SER A 100 -15.69 1.60 2.28
C SER A 100 -15.42 2.21 3.66
N LEU A 101 -14.37 3.05 3.80
CA LEU A 101 -14.07 3.74 5.05
C LEU A 101 -15.18 4.73 5.49
N PHE A 102 -16.13 5.07 4.62
CA PHE A 102 -17.32 5.82 4.99
C PHE A 102 -18.31 4.98 5.85
N ASP A 103 -18.24 3.66 5.77
CA ASP A 103 -18.97 2.77 6.66
C ASP A 103 -18.11 2.46 7.90
N THR A 104 -18.01 3.44 8.77
CA THR A 104 -17.15 3.39 9.96
C THR A 104 -17.48 2.19 10.85
N GLU A 105 -18.77 1.89 11.07
CA GLU A 105 -19.19 0.80 11.95
C GLU A 105 -18.76 -0.56 11.40
N ALA A 106 -19.00 -0.79 10.11
CA ALA A 106 -18.59 -2.01 9.44
C ALA A 106 -17.06 -2.17 9.45
N CYS A 107 -16.30 -1.08 9.19
CA CYS A 107 -14.85 -1.11 9.26
C CYS A 107 -14.33 -1.47 10.65
N LEU A 108 -14.87 -0.85 11.70
CA LEU A 108 -14.43 -1.13 13.08
C LEU A 108 -14.72 -2.59 13.50
N LYS A 109 -15.87 -3.13 13.11
CA LYS A 109 -16.20 -4.54 13.34
C LYS A 109 -15.26 -5.47 12.59
N GLU A 110 -14.99 -5.16 11.32
CA GLU A 110 -14.12 -6.01 10.49
C GLU A 110 -12.65 -5.92 10.94
N ILE A 111 -12.17 -4.75 11.40
CA ILE A 111 -10.84 -4.61 12.01
C ILE A 111 -10.72 -5.50 13.25
N ALA A 112 -11.73 -5.47 14.14
CA ALA A 112 -11.73 -6.33 15.32
C ALA A 112 -11.70 -7.82 14.93
N ARG A 113 -12.61 -8.25 14.05
CA ARG A 113 -12.65 -9.63 13.56
C ARG A 113 -11.34 -10.06 12.91
N GLY A 114 -10.84 -9.26 11.98
CA GLY A 114 -9.66 -9.60 11.20
C GLY A 114 -8.38 -9.67 12.03
N MET A 115 -8.19 -8.75 12.97
CA MET A 115 -6.99 -8.72 13.79
C MET A 115 -7.06 -9.65 15.00
N ASP A 116 -8.25 -9.84 15.61
CA ASP A 116 -8.39 -10.61 16.85
C ASP A 116 -8.73 -12.09 16.58
N GLU A 117 -9.48 -12.42 15.52
CA GLU A 117 -9.92 -13.77 15.19
C GLU A 117 -9.14 -14.39 14.01
N LEU A 118 -8.93 -13.61 12.93
CA LEU A 118 -8.21 -14.09 11.74
C LEU A 118 -6.70 -13.86 11.84
N HIS A 119 -6.23 -13.10 12.83
CA HIS A 119 -4.81 -12.80 13.05
C HIS A 119 -4.11 -12.21 11.82
N ALA A 120 -4.74 -11.21 11.19
CA ALA A 120 -4.14 -10.46 10.09
C ALA A 120 -2.87 -9.72 10.55
N ASP A 121 -1.88 -9.64 9.68
CA ASP A 121 -0.60 -8.96 9.94
C ASP A 121 -0.71 -7.43 9.89
N GLY A 122 -1.81 -6.92 9.36
CA GLY A 122 -2.13 -5.50 9.23
C GLY A 122 -3.39 -5.29 8.40
N VAL A 123 -3.55 -4.09 7.87
CA VAL A 123 -4.73 -3.68 7.10
C VAL A 123 -4.29 -3.03 5.78
N VAL A 124 -4.92 -3.37 4.66
CA VAL A 124 -4.81 -2.63 3.41
C VAL A 124 -5.95 -1.63 3.28
N ILE A 125 -5.60 -0.38 2.97
CA ILE A 125 -6.55 0.69 2.66
C ILE A 125 -6.12 1.39 1.37
N TYR A 126 -7.08 2.06 0.71
CA TYR A 126 -6.82 2.70 -0.57
C TYR A 126 -6.64 4.20 -0.40
N THR A 127 -5.93 4.84 -1.33
CA THR A 127 -5.56 6.26 -1.24
C THR A 127 -6.73 7.21 -1.08
N ARG A 128 -7.91 6.85 -1.61
CA ARG A 128 -9.15 7.62 -1.49
C ARG A 128 -10.40 6.75 -1.48
N TYR A 129 -11.52 7.31 -1.04
CA TYR A 129 -12.81 6.65 -1.01
C TYR A 129 -13.93 7.59 -1.49
N GLY A 130 -15.02 7.00 -1.99
CA GLY A 130 -16.17 7.74 -2.50
C GLY A 130 -15.96 8.36 -3.89
N PRO A 131 -16.93 9.18 -4.34
CA PRO A 131 -16.92 9.73 -5.70
C PRO A 131 -15.95 10.92 -5.85
N ASP A 132 -15.56 11.56 -4.76
CA ASP A 132 -14.77 12.79 -4.74
C ASP A 132 -13.32 12.54 -4.35
N ASN A 133 -12.51 13.61 -4.31
CA ASN A 133 -11.13 13.59 -3.84
C ASN A 133 -11.04 13.51 -2.30
N THR A 134 -11.68 12.50 -1.70
CA THR A 134 -11.63 12.28 -0.26
C THR A 134 -10.49 11.33 0.08
N TYR A 135 -9.33 11.92 0.41
CA TYR A 135 -8.11 11.22 0.78
C TYR A 135 -8.09 10.83 2.27
N LEU A 136 -7.06 10.08 2.67
CA LEU A 136 -7.01 9.41 3.99
C LEU A 136 -6.87 10.35 5.19
N GLY A 137 -6.49 11.60 5.00
CA GLY A 137 -6.50 12.64 6.04
C GLY A 137 -7.90 13.20 6.39
N HIS A 138 -8.95 12.84 5.63
CA HIS A 138 -10.29 13.34 5.84
C HIS A 138 -10.85 12.98 7.22
N GLU A 139 -11.60 13.90 7.83
CA GLU A 139 -12.11 13.75 9.21
C GLU A 139 -13.06 12.58 9.40
N ALA A 140 -13.84 12.20 8.39
CA ALA A 140 -14.73 11.04 8.44
C ALA A 140 -13.99 9.73 8.77
N PHE A 141 -12.69 9.63 8.46
CA PHE A 141 -11.89 8.43 8.70
C PHE A 141 -11.19 8.42 10.06
N LEU A 142 -11.36 9.49 10.86
CA LEU A 142 -10.73 9.62 12.17
C LEU A 142 -11.03 8.46 13.14
N PRO A 143 -12.26 7.93 13.26
CA PRO A 143 -12.53 6.80 14.15
C PRO A 143 -11.72 5.54 13.76
N ILE A 144 -11.55 5.29 12.45
CA ILE A 144 -10.80 4.15 11.93
C ILE A 144 -9.32 4.33 12.25
N TRP A 145 -8.74 5.51 11.99
CA TRP A 145 -7.35 5.81 12.35
C TRP A 145 -7.08 5.65 13.85
N LYS A 146 -8.01 6.08 14.72
CA LYS A 146 -7.89 5.89 16.18
C LYS A 146 -7.86 4.41 16.56
N GLU A 147 -8.70 3.57 15.96
CA GLU A 147 -8.71 2.12 16.25
C GLU A 147 -7.43 1.45 15.74
N LEU A 148 -6.98 1.78 14.52
CA LEU A 148 -5.72 1.28 13.97
C LEU A 148 -4.52 1.71 14.85
N ASN A 149 -4.51 2.95 15.33
CA ASN A 149 -3.46 3.47 16.21
C ASN A 149 -3.43 2.73 17.56
N LYS A 150 -4.59 2.52 18.18
CA LYS A 150 -4.72 1.75 19.43
C LYS A 150 -4.12 0.34 19.30
N ARG A 151 -4.25 -0.26 18.13
CA ARG A 151 -3.72 -1.58 17.78
C ARG A 151 -2.26 -1.54 17.34
N LYS A 152 -1.66 -0.36 17.15
CA LYS A 152 -0.32 -0.16 16.55
C LYS A 152 -0.20 -0.89 15.21
N ALA A 153 -1.26 -0.82 14.43
CA ALA A 153 -1.43 -1.61 13.21
C ALA A 153 -0.38 -1.24 12.15
N VAL A 154 0.00 -2.25 11.37
CA VAL A 154 0.64 -2.03 10.07
C VAL A 154 -0.47 -1.70 9.07
N VAL A 155 -0.34 -0.58 8.37
CA VAL A 155 -1.32 -0.09 7.41
C VAL A 155 -0.67 0.03 6.05
N PHE A 156 -1.06 -0.82 5.11
CA PHE A 156 -0.60 -0.74 3.74
C PHE A 156 -1.52 0.17 2.94
N VAL A 157 -1.00 1.27 2.44
CA VAL A 157 -1.73 2.25 1.63
C VAL A 157 -1.48 1.96 0.15
N HIS A 158 -2.46 1.35 -0.50
CA HIS A 158 -2.39 1.04 -1.92
C HIS A 158 -3.13 2.11 -2.76
N PRO A 159 -2.58 2.57 -3.88
CA PRO A 159 -3.27 3.51 -4.76
C PRO A 159 -4.55 2.92 -5.35
N THR A 160 -5.51 3.78 -5.63
CA THR A 160 -6.70 3.47 -6.42
C THR A 160 -6.87 4.52 -7.52
N HIS A 161 -7.77 4.26 -8.48
CA HIS A 161 -8.00 5.15 -9.60
C HIS A 161 -8.33 6.59 -9.16
N ALA A 162 -7.87 7.57 -9.93
CA ALA A 162 -8.22 8.97 -9.73
C ALA A 162 -9.71 9.23 -9.98
N VAL A 163 -10.24 10.36 -9.48
CA VAL A 163 -11.62 10.79 -9.77
C VAL A 163 -11.78 11.03 -11.26
N ASP A 164 -10.85 11.78 -11.86
CA ASP A 164 -10.78 11.90 -13.30
C ASP A 164 -10.12 10.64 -13.90
N LYS A 165 -10.90 9.91 -14.70
CA LYS A 165 -10.46 8.68 -15.36
C LYS A 165 -9.90 8.93 -16.77
N ALA A 166 -9.83 10.17 -17.22
CA ALA A 166 -9.24 10.50 -18.51
C ALA A 166 -7.74 10.16 -18.49
N LEU A 167 -7.32 9.33 -19.43
CA LEU A 167 -5.91 8.94 -19.54
C LEU A 167 -5.09 10.06 -20.17
N VAL A 168 -3.90 10.32 -19.64
CA VAL A 168 -2.91 11.25 -20.27
C VAL A 168 -2.55 10.77 -21.67
N ASN A 169 -2.49 9.48 -21.88
CA ASN A 169 -2.28 8.84 -23.17
C ASN A 169 -2.95 7.47 -23.16
N SER A 170 -3.58 7.07 -24.26
CA SER A 170 -4.29 5.79 -24.37
C SER A 170 -3.42 4.54 -24.11
N LYS A 171 -2.10 4.68 -24.14
CA LYS A 171 -1.13 3.61 -23.83
C LYS A 171 -0.70 3.60 -22.37
N LEU A 172 -1.18 4.55 -21.57
CA LEU A 172 -0.82 4.70 -20.14
C LEU A 172 -2.08 4.57 -19.28
N PRO A 173 -2.54 3.34 -18.97
CA PRO A 173 -3.59 3.16 -17.99
C PRO A 173 -3.16 3.71 -16.63
N GLN A 174 -4.13 4.07 -15.79
CA GLN A 174 -3.87 4.81 -14.54
C GLN A 174 -2.82 4.16 -13.61
N PRO A 175 -2.73 2.83 -13.45
CA PRO A 175 -1.68 2.24 -12.62
C PRO A 175 -0.26 2.56 -13.07
N MET A 176 -0.03 2.77 -14.37
CA MET A 176 1.30 3.11 -14.89
C MET A 176 1.72 4.56 -14.60
N PHE A 177 0.77 5.49 -14.47
CA PHE A 177 1.09 6.91 -14.40
C PHE A 177 0.39 7.64 -13.25
N ASP A 178 -0.93 7.45 -13.06
CA ASP A 178 -1.71 8.22 -12.08
C ASP A 178 -1.58 7.67 -10.65
N TYR A 179 -1.43 6.35 -10.46
CA TYR A 179 -1.32 5.74 -9.14
C TYR A 179 -0.18 6.31 -8.27
N PRO A 180 1.04 6.56 -8.80
CA PRO A 180 2.07 7.26 -8.03
C PRO A 180 1.65 8.68 -7.59
N HIS A 181 0.83 9.38 -8.38
CA HIS A 181 0.28 10.68 -7.98
C HIS A 181 -0.75 10.54 -6.86
N GLU A 182 -1.62 9.54 -6.91
CA GLU A 182 -2.61 9.26 -5.88
C GLU A 182 -1.92 8.90 -4.53
N THR A 183 -0.85 8.11 -4.57
CA THR A 183 -0.03 7.83 -3.37
C THR A 183 0.57 9.12 -2.80
N GLY A 184 1.13 9.99 -3.64
CA GLY A 184 1.67 11.27 -3.21
C GLY A 184 0.61 12.20 -2.61
N ARG A 185 -0.59 12.26 -3.20
CA ARG A 185 -1.72 13.07 -2.70
C ARG A 185 -2.14 12.64 -1.30
N THR A 186 -2.39 11.36 -1.10
CA THR A 186 -2.82 10.85 0.22
C THR A 186 -1.73 11.01 1.28
N ALA A 187 -0.45 10.84 0.91
CA ALA A 187 0.66 11.02 1.83
C ALA A 187 0.76 12.49 2.31
N ILE A 188 0.66 13.45 1.40
CA ILE A 188 0.64 14.88 1.75
C ILE A 188 -0.60 15.22 2.57
N ASP A 189 -1.77 14.70 2.23
CA ASP A 189 -3.00 14.91 2.99
C ASP A 189 -2.89 14.38 4.43
N LEU A 190 -2.33 13.19 4.65
CA LEU A 190 -2.06 12.64 5.98
C LEU A 190 -1.11 13.52 6.81
N ILE A 191 -0.09 14.10 6.16
CA ILE A 191 0.86 15.01 6.82
C ILE A 191 0.15 16.30 7.23
N ILE A 192 -0.49 16.97 6.28
CA ILE A 192 -1.05 18.32 6.47
C ILE A 192 -2.33 18.30 7.31
N SER A 193 -3.13 17.26 7.27
CA SER A 193 -4.27 17.09 8.18
C SER A 193 -3.85 16.81 9.63
N GLY A 194 -2.56 16.60 9.91
CA GLY A 194 -2.04 16.25 11.23
C GLY A 194 -2.39 14.83 11.69
N ARG A 195 -2.88 13.95 10.80
CA ARG A 195 -3.26 12.57 11.17
C ARG A 195 -2.08 11.76 11.68
N LEU A 196 -0.91 11.90 11.06
CA LEU A 196 0.31 11.20 11.46
C LEU A 196 0.77 11.52 12.88
N ILE A 197 0.55 12.75 13.34
CA ILE A 197 0.96 13.18 14.69
C ILE A 197 -0.12 12.82 15.71
N ASN A 198 -1.37 13.14 15.39
CA ASN A 198 -2.43 13.19 16.40
C ASN A 198 -3.26 11.91 16.50
N ASN A 199 -3.33 11.11 15.42
CA ASN A 199 -4.32 10.04 15.33
C ASN A 199 -3.78 8.68 14.91
N CYS A 200 -2.61 8.62 14.29
CA CYS A 200 -1.98 7.36 13.84
C CYS A 200 -0.46 7.34 14.06
N ALA A 201 0.00 8.01 15.11
CA ALA A 201 1.44 8.12 15.42
C ALA A 201 2.12 6.77 15.70
N ASP A 202 1.37 5.79 16.21
CA ASP A 202 1.85 4.44 16.52
C ASP A 202 1.63 3.45 15.36
N CYS A 203 0.90 3.85 14.30
CA CYS A 203 0.74 3.02 13.09
C CYS A 203 2.05 2.97 12.30
N LYS A 204 2.32 1.81 11.71
CA LYS A 204 3.36 1.67 10.69
C LYS A 204 2.70 1.75 9.32
N ILE A 205 2.74 2.93 8.69
CA ILE A 205 2.05 3.18 7.41
C ILE A 205 3.02 2.94 6.27
N ILE A 206 2.75 1.94 5.44
CA ILE A 206 3.53 1.60 4.24
C ILE A 206 2.89 2.29 3.04
N LEU A 207 3.65 3.15 2.37
CA LEU A 207 3.26 3.79 1.11
C LEU A 207 3.77 2.97 -0.07
N SER A 208 2.90 2.72 -1.04
CA SER A 208 3.23 1.96 -2.25
C SER A 208 4.18 2.70 -3.18
N HIS A 209 4.97 1.94 -3.94
CA HIS A 209 5.77 2.42 -5.08
C HIS A 209 6.75 3.55 -4.71
N GLY A 210 7.56 3.35 -3.67
CA GLY A 210 8.49 4.36 -3.20
C GLY A 210 7.83 5.64 -2.67
N GLY A 211 6.55 5.56 -2.26
CA GLY A 211 5.75 6.72 -1.86
C GLY A 211 5.24 7.54 -3.04
N GLY A 212 5.29 6.99 -4.25
CA GLY A 212 4.82 7.65 -5.46
C GLY A 212 5.54 8.98 -5.72
N THR A 213 4.78 10.07 -5.85
CA THR A 213 5.34 11.39 -6.08
C THR A 213 5.73 12.15 -4.79
N LEU A 214 5.52 11.57 -3.61
CA LEU A 214 5.87 12.23 -2.34
C LEU A 214 7.35 12.66 -2.27
N PRO A 215 8.36 11.82 -2.61
CA PRO A 215 9.75 12.24 -2.54
C PRO A 215 10.07 13.48 -3.38
N SER A 216 9.44 13.61 -4.54
CA SER A 216 9.62 14.77 -5.44
C SER A 216 8.88 16.03 -4.98
N LEU A 217 7.74 15.87 -4.27
CA LEU A 217 6.85 16.99 -3.92
C LEU A 217 7.06 17.51 -2.51
N ILE A 218 7.56 16.71 -1.58
CA ILE A 218 7.69 17.11 -0.18
C ILE A 218 8.55 18.36 0.02
N GLY A 219 9.61 18.50 -0.78
CA GLY A 219 10.47 19.68 -0.78
C GLY A 219 9.71 20.96 -1.18
N ARG A 220 8.84 20.85 -2.18
CA ARG A 220 7.99 21.95 -2.63
C ARG A 220 6.96 22.34 -1.58
N VAL A 221 6.24 21.36 -1.01
CA VAL A 221 5.22 21.61 0.02
C VAL A 221 5.85 22.23 1.26
N SER A 222 6.94 21.64 1.78
CA SER A 222 7.62 22.16 2.97
C SER A 222 8.27 23.53 2.76
N GLY A 223 8.67 23.85 1.53
CA GLY A 223 9.27 25.15 1.19
C GLY A 223 8.29 26.24 0.79
N LEU A 224 7.02 25.92 0.58
CA LEU A 224 5.99 26.92 0.23
C LEU A 224 4.94 27.13 1.32
N LEU A 225 4.34 26.06 1.83
CA LEU A 225 3.18 26.14 2.73
C LEU A 225 3.44 27.01 3.97
N PRO A 226 4.54 26.87 4.72
CA PRO A 226 4.81 27.65 5.93
C PRO A 226 4.92 29.16 5.68
N PHE A 227 5.19 29.58 4.47
CA PHE A 227 5.35 31.00 4.09
C PHE A 227 4.07 31.60 3.52
N THR A 228 2.95 30.86 3.54
CA THR A 228 1.63 31.34 3.14
C THR A 228 0.78 31.72 4.36
N GLN A 229 -0.32 32.43 4.13
CA GLN A 229 -1.25 32.78 5.21
C GLN A 229 -1.97 31.56 5.82
N ILE A 230 -2.12 30.48 5.04
CA ILE A 230 -2.86 29.27 5.43
C ILE A 230 -1.96 28.19 6.04
N GLY A 231 -0.66 28.40 6.14
CA GLY A 231 0.27 27.38 6.62
C GLY A 231 1.26 27.90 7.67
N LYS A 232 0.96 29.02 8.34
CA LYS A 232 1.83 29.65 9.35
C LYS A 232 2.11 28.75 10.57
N GLU A 233 1.23 27.78 10.83
CA GLU A 233 1.37 26.84 11.93
C GLU A 233 2.40 25.73 11.64
N TYR A 234 2.85 25.57 10.39
CA TYR A 234 3.83 24.57 10.01
C TYR A 234 5.24 25.15 9.92
N THR A 235 6.22 24.30 10.11
CA THR A 235 7.62 24.59 9.74
C THR A 235 8.10 23.62 8.63
N PRO A 236 9.06 24.04 7.80
CA PRO A 236 9.62 23.15 6.78
C PRO A 236 10.17 21.83 7.35
N SER A 237 10.81 21.90 8.54
CA SER A 237 11.38 20.72 9.19
C SER A 237 10.32 19.75 9.71
N GLU A 238 9.24 20.24 10.28
CA GLU A 238 8.11 19.41 10.75
C GLU A 238 7.48 18.66 9.60
N ILE A 239 7.15 19.32 8.48
CA ILE A 239 6.57 18.67 7.30
C ILE A 239 7.50 17.55 6.79
N ARG A 240 8.80 17.84 6.64
CA ARG A 240 9.77 16.82 6.19
C ARG A 240 9.91 15.68 7.19
N SER A 241 9.92 15.96 8.50
CA SER A 241 10.04 14.93 9.52
C SER A 241 8.85 13.97 9.54
N GLN A 242 7.65 14.43 9.14
CA GLN A 242 6.48 13.55 9.00
C GLN A 242 6.66 12.54 7.87
N ALA A 243 7.23 12.94 6.73
CA ALA A 243 7.49 12.01 5.62
C ALA A 243 8.44 10.89 6.03
N ARG A 244 9.41 11.14 6.91
CA ARG A 244 10.32 10.11 7.44
C ARG A 244 9.66 9.04 8.29
N LYS A 245 8.44 9.27 8.78
CA LYS A 245 7.69 8.30 9.60
C LYS A 245 7.05 7.20 8.77
N PHE A 246 6.79 7.44 7.49
CA PHE A 246 6.25 6.42 6.61
C PHE A 246 7.26 5.31 6.36
N TYR A 247 6.74 4.13 6.12
CA TYR A 247 7.43 3.04 5.44
C TYR A 247 7.15 3.12 3.95
N TYR A 248 8.02 2.56 3.13
CA TYR A 248 7.95 2.65 1.69
C TYR A 248 8.29 1.31 1.07
N ASP A 249 7.46 0.77 0.20
CA ASP A 249 7.87 -0.39 -0.59
C ASP A 249 8.59 0.03 -1.88
N THR A 250 9.28 -0.90 -2.48
CA THR A 250 10.08 -0.67 -3.69
C THR A 250 9.46 -1.25 -4.96
N ALA A 251 8.17 -1.67 -4.91
CA ALA A 251 7.49 -2.21 -6.07
C ALA A 251 7.56 -1.22 -7.25
N LEU A 252 8.06 -1.68 -8.39
CA LEU A 252 8.20 -0.91 -9.64
C LEU A 252 8.92 0.45 -9.51
N SER A 253 9.71 0.64 -8.44
CA SER A 253 10.33 1.92 -8.08
C SER A 253 11.81 1.79 -7.72
N SER A 254 12.49 0.80 -8.28
CA SER A 254 13.85 0.40 -7.89
C SER A 254 14.95 0.96 -8.80
N ASP A 255 14.64 1.92 -9.69
CA ASP A 255 15.69 2.58 -10.47
C ASP A 255 16.52 3.55 -9.60
N ALA A 256 17.76 3.84 -10.03
CA ALA A 256 18.70 4.61 -9.23
C ALA A 256 18.25 6.04 -8.95
N ALA A 257 17.51 6.68 -9.84
CA ALA A 257 17.02 8.06 -9.66
C ALA A 257 15.91 8.09 -8.61
N THR A 258 14.97 7.17 -8.72
CA THR A 258 13.86 7.01 -7.76
C THR A 258 14.36 6.69 -6.37
N LEU A 259 15.29 5.71 -6.22
CA LEU A 259 15.85 5.35 -4.93
C LEU A 259 16.64 6.49 -4.29
N LYS A 260 17.46 7.24 -5.06
CA LYS A 260 18.15 8.42 -4.52
C LYS A 260 17.16 9.43 -3.96
N GLY A 261 16.09 9.76 -4.70
CA GLY A 261 15.05 10.67 -4.23
C GLY A 261 14.32 10.12 -2.98
N LEU A 262 14.05 8.83 -2.95
CA LEU A 262 13.41 8.19 -1.79
C LEU A 262 14.30 8.26 -0.54
N PHE A 263 15.59 7.93 -0.62
CA PHE A 263 16.49 7.94 0.52
C PHE A 263 16.83 9.35 1.05
N GLU A 264 16.57 10.41 0.28
CA GLU A 264 16.61 11.79 0.80
C GLU A 264 15.44 12.09 1.75
N VAL A 265 14.36 11.30 1.69
CA VAL A 265 13.12 11.51 2.43
C VAL A 265 12.89 10.43 3.48
N ALA A 266 13.08 9.18 3.13
CA ALA A 266 12.80 8.03 3.97
C ALA A 266 13.87 7.81 5.05
N ASP A 267 13.47 7.18 6.16
CA ASP A 267 14.42 6.50 7.03
C ASP A 267 14.88 5.21 6.32
N PRO A 268 16.17 4.92 6.17
CA PRO A 268 16.64 3.71 5.51
C PRO A 268 16.09 2.41 6.12
N THR A 269 15.75 2.43 7.41
CA THR A 269 15.14 1.27 8.10
C THR A 269 13.65 1.09 7.79
N HIS A 270 13.05 2.01 7.05
CA HIS A 270 11.65 2.02 6.65
C HIS A 270 11.44 1.66 5.17
N VAL A 271 12.48 1.30 4.44
CA VAL A 271 12.35 0.89 3.03
C VAL A 271 12.25 -0.63 2.96
N LEU A 272 11.23 -1.13 2.25
CA LEU A 272 10.80 -2.52 2.22
C LEU A 272 10.77 -3.05 0.78
N PHE A 273 10.90 -4.36 0.59
CA PHE A 273 10.74 -4.96 -0.72
C PHE A 273 9.26 -5.14 -1.08
N GLY A 274 8.91 -4.82 -2.33
CA GLY A 274 7.61 -5.09 -2.93
C GLY A 274 7.75 -5.53 -4.39
N SER A 275 6.84 -6.38 -4.90
CA SER A 275 6.82 -6.85 -6.28
C SER A 275 5.69 -6.28 -7.12
N ASP A 276 4.54 -6.04 -6.52
CA ASP A 276 3.25 -5.72 -7.17
C ASP A 276 2.71 -6.90 -8.02
N PHE A 277 3.07 -8.15 -7.67
CA PHE A 277 2.47 -9.33 -8.28
C PHE A 277 0.99 -9.46 -7.84
N PRO A 278 0.08 -9.89 -8.73
CA PRO A 278 0.22 -10.22 -10.15
C PRO A 278 -0.12 -9.04 -11.09
N ASN A 279 -0.33 -7.84 -10.54
CA ASN A 279 -0.69 -6.66 -11.34
C ASN A 279 0.45 -6.29 -12.28
N ALA A 280 1.70 -6.32 -11.79
CA ALA A 280 2.85 -6.14 -12.64
C ALA A 280 3.17 -7.42 -13.44
N PRO A 281 3.49 -7.31 -14.74
CA PRO A 281 3.98 -8.45 -15.52
C PRO A 281 5.25 -9.07 -14.90
N ASN A 282 5.36 -10.41 -14.92
CA ASN A 282 6.48 -11.13 -14.32
C ASN A 282 7.86 -10.61 -14.76
N ASP A 283 8.00 -10.22 -16.02
CA ASP A 283 9.28 -9.72 -16.54
C ASP A 283 9.58 -8.30 -16.02
N SER A 284 8.55 -7.46 -15.78
CA SER A 284 8.71 -6.17 -15.10
C SER A 284 9.15 -6.37 -13.65
N ILE A 285 8.55 -7.32 -12.92
CA ILE A 285 8.96 -7.66 -11.55
C ILE A 285 10.42 -8.09 -11.50
N LYS A 286 10.84 -9.00 -12.40
CA LYS A 286 12.24 -9.43 -12.51
C LYS A 286 13.18 -8.26 -12.84
N TYR A 287 12.76 -7.38 -13.76
CA TYR A 287 13.53 -6.21 -14.15
C TYR A 287 13.78 -5.27 -12.95
N PHE A 288 12.73 -4.87 -12.24
CA PHE A 288 12.87 -3.99 -11.07
C PHE A 288 13.59 -4.67 -9.89
N THR A 289 13.37 -5.98 -9.68
CA THR A 289 14.11 -6.75 -8.67
C THR A 289 15.62 -6.77 -8.96
N ASN A 290 16.01 -6.88 -10.22
CA ASN A 290 17.43 -6.83 -10.61
C ASN A 290 17.99 -5.41 -10.47
N LEU A 291 17.24 -4.38 -10.89
CA LEU A 291 17.64 -2.98 -10.70
C LEU A 291 17.88 -2.65 -9.23
N LEU A 292 17.06 -3.15 -8.31
CA LEU A 292 17.21 -2.87 -6.87
C LEU A 292 18.58 -3.29 -6.34
N LYS A 293 19.13 -4.41 -6.82
CA LYS A 293 20.45 -4.89 -6.44
C LYS A 293 21.56 -3.92 -6.83
N ASP A 294 21.47 -3.34 -8.03
CA ASP A 294 22.49 -2.42 -8.54
C ASP A 294 22.29 -1.00 -7.99
N ALA A 295 21.04 -0.56 -7.86
CA ALA A 295 20.71 0.75 -7.35
C ALA A 295 20.97 0.88 -5.83
N GLY A 296 20.83 -0.20 -5.05
CA GLY A 296 21.20 -0.23 -3.63
C GLY A 296 22.65 0.16 -3.41
N ARG A 297 23.54 -0.28 -4.29
CA ARG A 297 24.96 0.14 -4.26
C ARG A 297 25.15 1.62 -4.55
N ALA A 298 24.30 2.21 -5.40
CA ALA A 298 24.39 3.62 -5.77
C ALA A 298 23.91 4.58 -4.67
N VAL A 299 23.17 4.06 -3.67
CA VAL A 299 22.66 4.82 -2.51
C VAL A 299 23.33 4.40 -1.19
N ASP A 300 24.37 3.56 -1.25
CA ASP A 300 25.15 3.08 -0.09
C ASP A 300 24.26 2.39 0.98
N VAL A 301 23.34 1.55 0.52
CA VAL A 301 22.42 0.79 1.38
C VAL A 301 22.65 -0.71 1.20
N ASP A 302 22.72 -1.44 2.31
CA ASP A 302 22.69 -2.90 2.24
C ASP A 302 21.32 -3.36 1.73
N VAL A 303 21.31 -3.91 0.53
CA VAL A 303 20.09 -4.35 -0.12
C VAL A 303 19.33 -5.43 0.68
N GLU A 304 20.02 -6.17 1.56
CA GLU A 304 19.37 -7.13 2.46
C GLU A 304 18.48 -6.44 3.51
N ASP A 305 18.78 -5.19 3.87
CA ASP A 305 17.91 -4.41 4.75
C ASP A 305 16.56 -4.20 4.08
N ILE A 306 16.54 -3.87 2.79
CA ILE A 306 15.32 -3.71 1.99
C ILE A 306 14.66 -5.08 1.75
N TYR A 307 15.43 -6.10 1.42
CA TYR A 307 14.90 -7.41 1.05
C TYR A 307 14.11 -8.08 2.18
N TYR A 308 14.60 -8.04 3.43
CA TYR A 308 13.92 -8.73 4.52
C TYR A 308 14.14 -8.15 5.92
N LYS A 309 15.33 -7.57 6.24
CA LYS A 309 15.66 -7.20 7.62
C LYS A 309 14.73 -6.13 8.18
N ASN A 310 14.36 -5.14 7.35
CA ASN A 310 13.42 -4.09 7.75
C ASN A 310 12.00 -4.65 7.90
N ALA A 311 11.55 -5.52 6.97
CA ALA A 311 10.24 -6.16 7.06
C ALA A 311 10.10 -7.01 8.34
N MET A 312 11.14 -7.72 8.78
CA MET A 312 11.13 -8.48 10.05
C MET A 312 10.92 -7.58 11.28
N LYS A 313 11.34 -6.30 11.23
CA LYS A 313 11.06 -5.33 12.32
C LYS A 313 9.62 -4.80 12.27
N VAL A 314 9.07 -4.71 11.07
CA VAL A 314 7.68 -4.28 10.86
C VAL A 314 6.70 -5.36 11.29
N PHE A 315 7.00 -6.62 10.95
CA PHE A 315 6.16 -7.80 11.17
C PHE A 315 6.85 -8.81 12.10
N PRO A 316 6.84 -8.58 13.41
CA PRO A 316 7.58 -9.46 14.36
C PRO A 316 7.00 -10.88 14.45
N GLY A 317 5.79 -11.12 13.94
CA GLY A 317 5.16 -12.44 13.82
C GLY A 317 5.66 -13.29 12.65
N LEU A 318 6.38 -12.71 11.70
CA LEU A 318 6.96 -13.44 10.58
C LEU A 318 8.24 -14.16 11.02
N LYS A 319 8.09 -15.36 11.59
CA LYS A 319 9.23 -16.23 11.95
C LYS A 319 9.47 -17.28 10.88
#